data_f424df8c8ded94806f3df7c4f4fb67e2
#
_entry.id   f424df8c8ded94806f3df7c4f4fb67e2
#
_cell.length_a   1.000
_cell.length_b   1.000
_cell.length_c   1.000
_cell.angle_alpha   90.00
_cell.angle_beta   90.00
_cell.angle_gamma   90.00
#
_symmetry.space_group_name_H-M   'P 1'
#
loop_
_entity.id
_entity.type
_entity.pdbx_description
1 polymer ?
#
loop_
_entity_poly.entity_id
_entity_poly.type
_entity_poly.pdbx_seq_one_letter_code
_entity_poly.pdbx_strand_id
1 'polypeptide(L)'
;MKKLKIKIPVILPQVPNEKDTCVERLIQELQAKEGIEKVHVADANGEDVPQLCFHYDPDIISIDRIQSLAERTGAEITEKYGHLLIEVKGIRHTRQARTIEKSLLAINGDLEASVSGSGMVRLEFDKKQTNFDEISKQIEKEDLQ
;
A
#
# COMPACT_ATOMS: atom_id res chain seq x y z
N MET A 1 -18.38 14.59 -18.18
CA MET A 1 -17.42 13.68 -17.58
C MET A 1 -18.11 12.68 -16.69
N LYS A 2 -17.72 11.43 -16.80
CA LYS A 2 -18.34 10.36 -16.00
C LYS A 2 -17.42 9.90 -14.87
N LYS A 3 -18.01 9.21 -13.90
CA LYS A 3 -17.31 8.69 -12.73
C LYS A 3 -17.48 7.18 -12.65
N LEU A 4 -16.39 6.49 -12.30
CA LEU A 4 -16.39 5.04 -12.05
C LEU A 4 -15.75 4.79 -10.71
N LYS A 5 -16.36 3.94 -9.88
CA LYS A 5 -15.80 3.55 -8.58
C LYS A 5 -15.37 2.09 -8.61
N ILE A 6 -14.16 1.81 -8.17
CA ILE A 6 -13.64 0.45 -8.06
C ILE A 6 -13.13 0.24 -6.63
N LYS A 7 -13.50 -0.87 -6.03
CA LYS A 7 -13.05 -1.21 -4.67
C LYS A 7 -11.54 -1.48 -4.65
N ILE A 8 -10.82 -0.81 -3.75
CA ILE A 8 -9.37 -0.94 -3.66
C ILE A 8 -8.91 -2.39 -3.45
N PRO A 9 -9.53 -3.21 -2.57
CA PRO A 9 -9.10 -4.60 -2.40
C PRO A 9 -9.18 -5.47 -3.66
N VAL A 10 -9.99 -5.10 -4.63
CA VAL A 10 -10.06 -5.80 -5.93
C VAL A 10 -8.78 -5.56 -6.74
N ILE A 11 -8.20 -4.37 -6.62
CA ILE A 11 -7.01 -3.94 -7.37
C ILE A 11 -5.73 -4.21 -6.60
N LEU A 12 -5.74 -3.95 -5.29
CA LEU A 12 -4.59 -4.09 -4.40
C LEU A 12 -4.99 -4.96 -3.19
N PRO A 13 -5.04 -6.28 -3.36
CA PRO A 13 -5.56 -7.16 -2.30
C PRO A 13 -4.70 -7.24 -1.04
N GLN A 14 -3.42 -6.87 -1.13
CA GLN A 14 -2.51 -6.93 0.02
C GLN A 14 -2.41 -5.62 0.80
N VAL A 15 -3.03 -4.56 0.30
CA VAL A 15 -2.95 -3.24 0.93
C VAL A 15 -3.90 -3.17 2.13
N PRO A 16 -3.39 -2.82 3.33
CA PRO A 16 -4.20 -2.83 4.55
C PRO A 16 -5.23 -1.69 4.66
N ASN A 17 -4.98 -0.55 4.04
CA ASN A 17 -5.91 0.58 4.06
C ASN A 17 -5.62 1.56 2.92
N GLU A 18 -6.53 2.54 2.75
CA GLU A 18 -6.45 3.52 1.66
C GLU A 18 -5.31 4.54 1.81
N LYS A 19 -4.65 4.58 2.96
CA LYS A 19 -3.53 5.49 3.21
C LYS A 19 -2.18 4.88 2.84
N ASP A 20 -2.19 3.62 2.43
CA ASP A 20 -0.96 2.92 2.03
C ASP A 20 -0.32 3.60 0.82
N THR A 21 1.01 3.66 0.80
CA THR A 21 1.78 4.29 -0.28
C THR A 21 1.50 3.66 -1.64
N CYS A 22 1.18 2.37 -1.69
CA CYS A 22 0.82 1.70 -2.93
C CYS A 22 -0.47 2.24 -3.55
N VAL A 23 -1.42 2.70 -2.73
CA VAL A 23 -2.63 3.36 -3.24
C VAL A 23 -2.24 4.66 -3.95
N GLU A 24 -1.34 5.44 -3.37
CA GLU A 24 -0.87 6.68 -3.98
C GLU A 24 -0.12 6.41 -5.29
N ARG A 25 0.72 5.38 -5.33
CA ARG A 25 1.42 4.97 -6.56
C ARG A 25 0.43 4.58 -7.66
N LEU A 26 -0.58 3.83 -7.29
CA LEU A 26 -1.65 3.42 -8.22
C LEU A 26 -2.36 4.63 -8.80
N ILE A 27 -2.73 5.58 -7.95
CA ILE A 27 -3.40 6.81 -8.35
C ILE A 27 -2.53 7.58 -9.35
N GLN A 28 -1.25 7.78 -9.03
CA GLN A 28 -0.34 8.53 -9.90
C GLN A 28 -0.18 7.88 -11.27
N GLU A 29 -0.02 6.58 -11.32
CA GLU A 29 0.13 5.86 -12.58
C GLU A 29 -1.15 5.92 -13.43
N LEU A 30 -2.31 5.77 -12.81
CA LEU A 30 -3.58 5.78 -13.53
C LEU A 30 -3.96 7.18 -13.99
N GLN A 31 -3.67 8.22 -13.21
CA GLN A 31 -3.92 9.61 -13.63
C GLN A 31 -3.12 10.01 -14.85
N ALA A 32 -2.00 9.37 -15.11
CA ALA A 32 -1.18 9.65 -16.27
C ALA A 32 -1.75 9.07 -17.57
N LYS A 33 -2.78 8.23 -17.50
CA LYS A 33 -3.38 7.60 -18.68
C LYS A 33 -4.32 8.55 -19.41
N GLU A 34 -4.26 8.52 -20.74
CA GLU A 34 -5.13 9.34 -21.57
C GLU A 34 -6.59 8.99 -21.35
N GLY A 35 -7.42 10.02 -21.17
CA GLY A 35 -8.85 9.85 -20.93
C GLY A 35 -9.24 9.78 -19.46
N ILE A 36 -8.28 9.57 -18.56
CA ILE A 36 -8.51 9.61 -17.13
C ILE A 36 -8.09 11.01 -16.64
N GLU A 37 -9.05 11.76 -16.14
CA GLU A 37 -8.81 13.14 -15.71
C GLU A 37 -8.37 13.24 -14.27
N LYS A 38 -8.94 12.41 -13.40
CA LYS A 38 -8.66 12.43 -11.98
C LYS A 38 -8.94 11.06 -11.36
N VAL A 39 -8.08 10.68 -10.43
CA VAL A 39 -8.29 9.48 -9.60
C VAL A 39 -8.11 9.89 -8.14
N HIS A 40 -9.06 9.54 -7.29
CA HIS A 40 -8.96 9.84 -5.86
C HIS A 40 -9.68 8.77 -5.04
N VAL A 41 -9.36 8.71 -3.76
CA VAL A 41 -10.08 7.83 -2.84
C VAL A 41 -11.46 8.43 -2.61
N ALA A 42 -12.50 7.63 -2.86
CA ALA A 42 -13.87 8.07 -2.66
C ALA A 42 -14.20 8.12 -1.18
N ASP A 43 -15.02 9.11 -0.79
CA ASP A 43 -15.51 9.22 0.57
C ASP A 43 -16.25 7.94 0.96
N ALA A 44 -15.92 7.44 2.14
CA ALA A 44 -16.47 6.18 2.63
C ALA A 44 -17.86 6.34 3.23
N ASN A 45 -18.80 6.94 2.51
CA ASN A 45 -20.17 7.26 2.96
C ASN A 45 -20.92 6.01 3.49
N GLY A 46 -20.49 5.49 4.64
CA GLY A 46 -21.10 4.33 5.26
C GLY A 46 -20.71 2.99 4.64
N GLU A 47 -19.77 2.99 3.69
CA GLU A 47 -19.23 1.75 3.15
C GLU A 47 -17.96 1.35 3.89
N ASP A 48 -17.85 0.06 4.23
CA ASP A 48 -16.71 -0.48 4.97
C ASP A 48 -15.47 -0.66 4.10
N VAL A 49 -15.64 -0.64 2.77
CA VAL A 49 -14.56 -0.92 1.83
C VAL A 49 -14.16 0.36 1.10
N PRO A 50 -12.89 0.77 1.17
CA PRO A 50 -12.42 1.95 0.44
C PRO A 50 -12.49 1.72 -1.07
N GLN A 51 -12.81 2.79 -1.80
CA GLN A 51 -12.96 2.76 -3.25
C GLN A 51 -12.14 3.87 -3.90
N LEU A 52 -11.65 3.60 -5.12
CA LEU A 52 -11.08 4.63 -5.98
C LEU A 52 -12.16 5.15 -6.90
N CYS A 53 -12.23 6.47 -7.03
CA CYS A 53 -13.13 7.14 -7.95
C CYS A 53 -12.33 7.67 -9.13
N PHE A 54 -12.74 7.27 -10.33
CA PHE A 54 -12.13 7.68 -11.59
C PHE A 54 -13.04 8.67 -12.29
N HIS A 55 -12.52 9.87 -12.58
CA HIS A 55 -13.20 10.85 -13.43
C HIS A 55 -12.62 10.69 -14.84
N TYR A 56 -13.44 10.36 -15.80
CA TYR A 56 -12.96 10.01 -17.14
C TYR A 56 -13.85 10.57 -18.24
N ASP A 57 -13.24 10.70 -19.42
CA ASP A 57 -13.95 11.10 -20.65
C ASP A 57 -14.35 9.81 -21.40
N PRO A 58 -15.68 9.51 -21.48
CA PRO A 58 -16.13 8.28 -22.13
C PRO A 58 -15.88 8.24 -23.64
N ASP A 59 -15.59 9.41 -24.25
CA ASP A 59 -15.24 9.47 -25.68
C ASP A 59 -13.79 9.04 -25.93
N ILE A 60 -12.94 9.09 -24.90
CA ILE A 60 -11.52 8.74 -25.01
C ILE A 60 -11.24 7.36 -24.44
N ILE A 61 -11.86 6.99 -23.32
CA ILE A 61 -11.58 5.73 -22.64
C ILE A 61 -12.89 5.08 -22.17
N SER A 62 -12.98 3.76 -22.29
CA SER A 62 -14.14 2.98 -21.84
C SER A 62 -13.98 2.51 -20.39
N ILE A 63 -15.09 2.12 -19.78
CA ILE A 63 -15.09 1.51 -18.45
C ILE A 63 -14.27 0.24 -18.44
N ASP A 64 -14.42 -0.62 -19.44
CA ASP A 64 -13.64 -1.86 -19.53
C ASP A 64 -12.14 -1.60 -19.60
N ARG A 65 -11.75 -0.56 -20.32
CA ARG A 65 -10.32 -0.18 -20.42
C ARG A 65 -9.79 0.32 -19.08
N ILE A 66 -10.57 1.13 -18.36
CA ILE A 66 -10.19 1.62 -17.02
C ILE A 66 -10.01 0.44 -16.08
N GLN A 67 -10.96 -0.51 -16.07
CA GLN A 67 -10.87 -1.69 -15.21
C GLN A 67 -9.64 -2.52 -15.53
N SER A 68 -9.37 -2.76 -16.82
CA SER A 68 -8.19 -3.51 -17.24
C SER A 68 -6.89 -2.83 -16.83
N LEU A 69 -6.80 -1.51 -17.00
CA LEU A 69 -5.63 -0.73 -16.61
C LEU A 69 -5.44 -0.75 -15.09
N ALA A 70 -6.52 -0.60 -14.33
CA ALA A 70 -6.46 -0.60 -12.87
C ALA A 70 -5.99 -1.96 -12.35
N GLU A 71 -6.54 -3.04 -12.88
CA GLU A 71 -6.17 -4.40 -12.48
C GLU A 71 -4.71 -4.72 -12.84
N ARG A 72 -4.29 -4.34 -14.03
CA ARG A 72 -2.90 -4.56 -14.48
C ARG A 72 -1.92 -3.77 -13.64
N THR A 73 -2.19 -2.48 -13.45
CA THR A 73 -1.32 -1.61 -12.64
C THR A 73 -1.27 -2.09 -11.19
N GLY A 74 -2.40 -2.47 -10.64
CA GLY A 74 -2.46 -3.03 -9.28
C GLY A 74 -1.69 -4.34 -9.16
N ALA A 75 -1.78 -5.21 -10.16
CA ALA A 75 -1.03 -6.47 -10.18
C ALA A 75 0.48 -6.22 -10.27
N GLU A 76 0.90 -5.27 -11.08
CA GLU A 76 2.32 -4.90 -11.19
C GLU A 76 2.86 -4.35 -9.87
N ILE A 77 2.10 -3.50 -9.20
CA ILE A 77 2.47 -2.96 -7.89
C ILE A 77 2.54 -4.08 -6.85
N THR A 78 1.55 -4.98 -6.83
CA THR A 78 1.51 -6.11 -5.89
C THR A 78 2.71 -7.05 -6.08
N GLU A 79 3.13 -7.25 -7.32
CA GLU A 79 4.29 -8.08 -7.63
C GLU A 79 5.60 -7.42 -7.21
N LYS A 80 5.68 -6.11 -7.31
CA LYS A 80 6.90 -5.36 -7.02
C LYS A 80 7.09 -5.05 -5.54
N TYR A 81 6.01 -4.77 -4.83
CA TYR A 81 6.06 -4.35 -3.42
C TYR A 81 5.41 -5.37 -2.51
N GLY A 82 6.10 -5.70 -1.42
CA GLY A 82 5.56 -6.56 -0.39
C GLY A 82 5.04 -5.78 0.79
N HIS A 83 4.04 -6.33 1.46
CA HIS A 83 3.45 -5.77 2.67
C HIS A 83 3.55 -6.81 3.78
N LEU A 84 3.96 -6.35 4.95
CA LEU A 84 4.14 -7.21 6.10
C LEU A 84 3.43 -6.58 7.29
N LEU A 85 2.65 -7.40 7.99
CA LEU A 85 2.00 -6.99 9.23
C LEU A 85 2.34 -8.05 10.27
N ILE A 86 3.14 -7.67 11.27
CA ILE A 86 3.62 -8.59 12.30
C ILE A 86 3.34 -8.01 13.67
N GLU A 87 3.00 -8.88 14.62
CA GLU A 87 2.92 -8.51 16.02
C GLU A 87 4.24 -8.84 16.68
N VAL A 88 4.87 -7.84 17.30
CA VAL A 88 6.13 -8.00 18.02
C VAL A 88 5.88 -7.78 19.49
N LYS A 89 6.27 -8.76 20.30
CA LYS A 89 6.14 -8.70 21.76
C LYS A 89 7.29 -7.89 22.35
N GLY A 90 7.04 -7.23 23.49
CA GLY A 90 8.07 -6.51 24.22
C GLY A 90 8.17 -5.03 23.94
N ILE A 91 7.39 -4.49 23.03
CA ILE A 91 7.33 -3.05 22.81
C ILE A 91 6.44 -2.44 23.90
N ARG A 92 7.02 -1.55 24.69
CA ARG A 92 6.32 -0.98 25.86
C ARG A 92 6.16 0.53 25.82
N HIS A 93 6.88 1.21 24.93
CA HIS A 93 6.78 2.68 24.82
C HIS A 93 7.19 3.18 23.44
N THR A 94 6.83 4.43 23.17
CA THR A 94 7.00 5.06 21.85
C THR A 94 8.46 5.16 21.40
N ARG A 95 9.39 5.42 22.32
CA ARG A 95 10.80 5.52 21.97
C ARG A 95 11.33 4.21 21.38
N GLN A 96 10.96 3.09 21.99
CA GLN A 96 11.36 1.76 21.53
C GLN A 96 10.77 1.49 20.14
N ALA A 97 9.50 1.83 19.93
CA ALA A 97 8.85 1.70 18.64
C ALA A 97 9.57 2.48 17.54
N ARG A 98 9.97 3.72 17.83
CA ARG A 98 10.72 4.56 16.87
C ARG A 98 12.08 4.00 16.54
N THR A 99 12.77 3.43 17.51
CA THR A 99 14.07 2.80 17.31
C THR A 99 13.95 1.62 16.36
N ILE A 100 12.90 0.82 16.52
CA ILE A 100 12.64 -0.33 15.65
C ILE A 100 12.31 0.15 14.24
N GLU A 101 11.48 1.18 14.08
CA GLU A 101 11.16 1.75 12.78
C GLU A 101 12.43 2.17 12.03
N LYS A 102 13.36 2.85 12.71
CA LYS A 102 14.62 3.27 12.11
C LYS A 102 15.48 2.08 11.69
N SER A 103 15.57 1.05 12.52
CA SER A 103 16.30 -0.17 12.20
C SER A 103 15.74 -0.87 10.97
N LEU A 104 14.42 -0.95 10.88
CA LEU A 104 13.75 -1.59 9.75
C LEU A 104 13.95 -0.77 8.47
N LEU A 105 13.86 0.55 8.54
CA LEU A 105 14.10 1.42 7.39
C LEU A 105 15.55 1.40 6.92
N ALA A 106 16.49 1.01 7.78
CA ALA A 106 17.89 0.87 7.42
C ALA A 106 18.16 -0.38 6.57
N ILE A 107 17.22 -1.33 6.52
CA ILE A 107 17.35 -2.50 5.65
C ILE A 107 17.18 -2.04 4.20
N ASN A 108 18.13 -2.42 3.36
CA ASN A 108 18.07 -2.07 1.95
C ASN A 108 16.84 -2.69 1.29
N GLY A 109 16.01 -1.85 0.69
CA GLY A 109 14.75 -2.28 0.06
C GLY A 109 13.50 -2.03 0.88
N ASP A 110 13.63 -1.64 2.15
CA ASP A 110 12.48 -1.26 2.95
C ASP A 110 12.10 0.18 2.63
N LEU A 111 10.82 0.40 2.35
CA LEU A 111 10.30 1.68 1.87
C LEU A 111 9.51 2.44 2.93
N GLU A 112 8.76 1.72 3.74
CA GLU A 112 7.92 2.31 4.78
C GLU A 112 7.84 1.36 5.97
N ALA A 113 7.96 1.89 7.17
CA ALA A 113 7.81 1.11 8.39
C ALA A 113 7.02 1.90 9.42
N SER A 114 6.12 1.23 10.11
CA SER A 114 5.33 1.81 11.17
C SER A 114 5.22 0.80 12.31
N VAL A 115 5.57 1.23 13.52
CA VAL A 115 5.49 0.39 14.72
C VAL A 115 4.58 1.06 15.73
N SER A 116 3.50 0.37 16.12
CA SER A 116 2.59 0.89 17.13
C SER A 116 3.08 0.61 18.53
N GLY A 117 2.58 1.36 19.51
CA GLY A 117 2.87 1.12 20.92
C GLY A 117 2.40 -0.24 21.43
N SER A 118 1.46 -0.87 20.72
CA SER A 118 0.96 -2.20 21.05
C SER A 118 1.78 -3.34 20.44
N GLY A 119 2.79 -3.01 19.64
CA GLY A 119 3.68 -3.99 19.05
C GLY A 119 3.35 -4.42 17.63
N MET A 120 2.39 -3.77 16.98
CA MET A 120 2.10 -4.07 15.57
C MET A 120 3.11 -3.37 14.65
N VAL A 121 3.79 -4.16 13.84
CA VAL A 121 4.75 -3.68 12.85
C VAL A 121 4.12 -3.80 11.46
N ARG A 122 4.02 -2.68 10.77
CA ARG A 122 3.57 -2.63 9.38
C ARG A 122 4.73 -2.16 8.52
N LEU A 123 5.05 -2.94 7.51
CA LEU A 123 6.21 -2.70 6.68
C LEU A 123 5.87 -2.87 5.21
N GLU A 124 6.37 -1.96 4.37
CA GLU A 124 6.32 -2.07 2.93
C GLU A 124 7.75 -2.17 2.41
N PHE A 125 8.00 -3.09 1.49
CA PHE A 125 9.35 -3.33 0.98
C PHE A 125 9.36 -3.67 -0.50
N ASP A 126 10.52 -3.46 -1.15
CA ASP A 126 10.75 -3.82 -2.54
C ASP A 126 11.16 -5.30 -2.59
N LYS A 127 10.33 -6.14 -3.22
CA LYS A 127 10.56 -7.59 -3.30
C LYS A 127 11.83 -7.96 -4.05
N LYS A 128 12.37 -7.06 -4.86
CA LYS A 128 13.65 -7.30 -5.57
C LYS A 128 14.87 -7.08 -4.71
N GLN A 129 14.75 -6.28 -3.65
CA GLN A 129 15.89 -5.90 -2.81
C GLN A 129 15.90 -6.62 -1.48
N THR A 130 14.77 -7.04 -0.97
CA THR A 130 14.69 -7.74 0.30
C THR A 130 13.54 -8.76 0.28
N ASN A 131 13.43 -9.55 1.34
CA ASN A 131 12.38 -10.55 1.47
C ASN A 131 11.97 -10.69 2.94
N PHE A 132 10.92 -11.47 3.16
CA PHE A 132 10.38 -11.73 4.48
C PHE A 132 11.44 -12.29 5.44
N ASP A 133 12.27 -13.22 4.98
CA ASP A 133 13.28 -13.87 5.82
C ASP A 133 14.33 -12.88 6.35
N GLU A 134 14.81 -11.99 5.49
CA GLU A 134 15.78 -10.97 5.90
C GLU A 134 15.17 -9.99 6.89
N ILE A 135 13.94 -9.57 6.64
CA ILE A 135 13.21 -8.66 7.52
C ILE A 135 12.99 -9.32 8.88
N SER A 136 12.56 -10.57 8.89
CA SER A 136 12.33 -11.33 10.13
C SER A 136 13.60 -11.47 10.96
N LYS A 137 14.72 -11.74 10.30
CA LYS A 137 16.01 -11.81 10.98
C LYS A 137 16.41 -10.50 11.63
N GLN A 138 16.13 -9.39 10.95
CA GLN A 138 16.43 -8.07 11.50
C GLN A 138 15.56 -7.76 12.72
N ILE A 139 14.28 -8.13 12.66
CA ILE A 139 13.37 -7.97 13.79
C ILE A 139 13.84 -8.81 14.98
N GLU A 140 14.29 -10.01 14.74
CA GLU A 140 14.85 -10.88 15.79
C GLU A 140 16.11 -10.28 16.42
N LYS A 141 16.97 -9.64 15.61
CA LYS A 141 18.18 -8.96 16.12
C LYS A 141 17.85 -7.78 17.01
N GLU A 142 16.86 -7.01 16.64
CA GLU A 142 16.37 -5.89 17.45
C GLU A 142 15.74 -6.40 18.72
N ASP A 143 15.62 -7.66 18.79
CA ASP A 143 15.00 -8.48 19.77
C ASP A 143 14.59 -7.76 21.02
N LEU A 144 13.40 -7.56 21.05
CA LEU A 144 12.64 -6.95 22.08
C LEU A 144 12.49 -7.86 23.27
N GLN A 145 13.57 -8.46 23.62
CA GLN A 145 13.63 -9.27 24.83
C GLN A 145 13.47 -8.43 26.08
#